data_e01b0cfa93f2cde86ec0640ed01df22e
#
_entry.id   e01b0cfa93f2cde86ec0640ed01df22e
#
_cell.length_a   1.000
_cell.length_b   1.000
_cell.length_c   1.000
_cell.angle_alpha   90.00
_cell.angle_beta   90.00
_cell.angle_gamma   90.00
#
_symmetry.space_group_name_H-M   'P 1'
#
loop_
_entity.id
_entity.type
_entity.pdbx_description
1 polymer ?
#
loop_
_entity_poly.entity_id
_entity_poly.type
_entity_poly.pdbx_seq_one_letter_code
_entity_poly.pdbx_strand_id
1 'polypeptide(L)'
;MPRIAIPTVALLLGLVFLLPSAWAAVDRNEAASIAHRVAPGRVLAVERGLHVDNSVVWRVKVLTAAGEVRLLVIDAETGRSR
;
A
#
# COMPACT_ATOMS: atom_id res chain seq x y z
N MET A 1 2.49 -38.57 29.27
CA MET A 1 1.88 -37.61 29.31
C MET A 1 2.29 -36.26 29.08
N PRO A 2 3.33 -35.94 29.43
CA PRO A 2 3.78 -34.59 29.32
C PRO A 2 3.94 -34.03 27.92
N ARG A 3 4.09 -34.86 27.06
CA ARG A 3 4.37 -34.40 25.74
C ARG A 3 3.42 -33.44 25.20
N ILE A 4 2.38 -33.24 25.75
CA ILE A 4 1.41 -32.44 25.14
C ILE A 4 1.64 -31.00 25.01
N ALA A 5 2.19 -30.40 25.93
CA ALA A 5 2.33 -28.98 25.95
C ALA A 5 3.21 -28.39 24.87
N ILE A 6 4.14 -29.11 24.50
CA ILE A 6 5.11 -28.61 23.60
C ILE A 6 4.64 -28.06 22.29
N PRO A 7 3.90 -28.76 21.53
CA PRO A 7 3.54 -28.31 20.22
C PRO A 7 2.70 -27.05 20.20
N THR A 8 2.02 -26.82 21.25
CA THR A 8 1.17 -25.67 21.30
C THR A 8 1.92 -24.38 21.28
N VAL A 9 2.99 -24.35 21.96
CA VAL A 9 3.76 -23.13 22.07
C VAL A 9 4.34 -22.71 20.74
N ALA A 10 4.80 -23.65 20.00
CA ALA A 10 5.44 -23.33 18.75
C ALA A 10 4.53 -22.62 17.78
N LEU A 11 3.29 -22.91 17.82
CA LEU A 11 2.37 -22.32 16.90
C LEU A 11 2.18 -20.84 17.10
N LEU A 12 2.15 -20.42 18.31
CA LEU A 12 1.93 -19.04 18.60
C LEU A 12 3.01 -18.14 18.08
N LEU A 13 4.19 -18.61 18.16
CA LEU A 13 5.30 -17.79 17.71
C LEU A 13 5.28 -17.52 16.22
N GLY A 14 4.90 -18.48 15.48
CA GLY A 14 4.91 -18.33 14.05
C GLY A 14 3.94 -17.29 13.54
N LEU A 15 2.85 -17.12 14.24
CA LEU A 15 1.84 -16.21 13.78
C LEU A 15 2.23 -14.76 13.93
N VAL A 16 2.90 -14.45 14.97
CA VAL A 16 3.20 -13.08 15.30
C VAL A 16 4.10 -12.40 14.29
N PHE A 17 5.03 -13.11 13.75
CA PHE A 17 6.00 -12.49 12.88
C PHE A 17 5.54 -12.08 11.53
N LEU A 18 4.49 -12.64 11.06
CA LEU A 18 4.08 -12.36 9.72
C LEU A 18 3.23 -11.14 9.55
N LEU A 19 2.57 -10.73 10.59
CA LEU A 19 1.61 -9.67 10.48
C LEU A 19 2.15 -8.28 10.20
N PRO A 20 3.17 -7.83 10.86
CA PRO A 20 3.58 -6.44 10.72
C PRO A 20 3.98 -6.02 9.33
N SER A 21 4.67 -6.86 8.61
CA SER A 21 5.17 -6.44 7.33
C SER A 21 4.07 -6.31 6.29
N ALA A 22 2.95 -6.95 6.49
CA ALA A 22 1.86 -6.86 5.55
C ALA A 22 1.15 -5.51 5.61
N TRP A 23 1.29 -4.79 6.70
CA TRP A 23 0.61 -3.53 6.86
C TRP A 23 1.38 -2.35 6.32
N ALA A 24 2.65 -2.51 6.12
CA ALA A 24 3.50 -1.39 5.79
C ALA A 24 3.39 -0.92 4.36
N ALA A 25 2.88 -1.74 3.50
CA ALA A 25 2.90 -1.42 2.09
C ALA A 25 1.49 -1.17 1.54
N VAL A 26 1.40 -0.15 0.72
CA VAL A 26 0.20 0.14 -0.04
C VAL A 26 0.36 -0.53 -1.39
N ASP A 27 -0.58 -1.36 -1.79
CA ASP A 27 -0.50 -2.03 -3.06
C ASP A 27 -1.09 -1.17 -4.17
N ARG A 28 -1.02 -1.67 -5.40
CA ARG A 28 -1.46 -0.93 -6.57
C ARG A 28 -2.95 -0.56 -6.50
N ASN A 29 -3.79 -1.48 -6.10
CA ASN A 29 -5.21 -1.23 -6.03
C ASN A 29 -5.55 -0.22 -4.95
N GLU A 30 -4.86 -0.31 -3.85
CA GLU A 30 -5.05 0.63 -2.77
C GLU A 30 -4.60 2.02 -3.16
N ALA A 31 -3.50 2.13 -3.88
CA ALA A 31 -3.02 3.41 -4.39
C ALA A 31 -4.05 4.05 -5.32
N ALA A 32 -4.66 3.26 -6.18
CA ALA A 32 -5.69 3.76 -7.07
C ALA A 32 -6.91 4.25 -6.29
N SER A 33 -7.30 3.55 -5.24
CA SER A 33 -8.40 3.97 -4.40
C SER A 33 -8.11 5.27 -3.66
N ILE A 34 -6.90 5.41 -3.17
CA ILE A 34 -6.49 6.64 -2.50
C ILE A 34 -6.53 7.79 -3.48
N ALA A 35 -6.00 7.57 -4.68
CA ALA A 35 -5.99 8.60 -5.70
C ALA A 35 -7.41 9.05 -6.07
N HIS A 36 -8.33 8.11 -6.12
CA HIS A 36 -9.72 8.43 -6.44
C HIS A 36 -10.35 9.31 -5.37
N ARG A 37 -9.97 9.13 -4.12
CA ARG A 37 -10.48 9.99 -3.05
C ARG A 37 -9.88 11.39 -3.10
N VAL A 38 -8.64 11.49 -3.51
CA VAL A 38 -7.95 12.78 -3.58
C VAL A 38 -8.39 13.58 -4.80
N ALA A 39 -8.51 12.91 -5.93
CA ALA A 39 -8.90 13.55 -7.17
C ALA A 39 -9.85 12.61 -7.91
N PRO A 40 -11.16 12.74 -7.66
CA PRO A 40 -12.14 11.87 -8.30
C PRO A 40 -12.06 11.98 -9.82
N GLY A 41 -12.13 10.84 -10.48
CA GLY A 41 -12.04 10.78 -11.91
C GLY A 41 -11.64 9.39 -12.35
N ARG A 42 -11.11 9.32 -13.57
CA ARG A 42 -10.73 8.06 -14.16
C ARG A 42 -9.23 7.83 -13.98
N VAL A 43 -8.85 6.71 -13.42
CA VAL A 43 -7.45 6.37 -13.27
C VAL A 43 -6.93 5.88 -14.62
N LEU A 44 -5.93 6.54 -15.13
CA LEU A 44 -5.34 6.22 -16.42
C LEU A 44 -4.13 5.32 -16.30
N ALA A 45 -3.35 5.49 -15.26
CA ALA A 45 -2.13 4.70 -15.06
C ALA A 45 -1.73 4.71 -13.60
N VAL A 46 -1.13 3.61 -13.16
CA VAL A 46 -0.58 3.49 -11.82
C VAL A 46 0.82 2.91 -11.98
N GLU A 47 1.84 3.66 -11.57
CA GLU A 47 3.22 3.23 -11.70
C GLU A 47 3.97 3.35 -10.39
N ARG A 48 4.84 2.41 -10.14
CA ARG A 48 5.67 2.44 -8.95
C ARG A 48 7.01 3.07 -9.28
N GLY A 49 7.52 3.89 -8.38
CA GLY A 49 8.79 4.55 -8.63
C GLY A 49 9.41 5.07 -7.35
N LEU A 50 10.52 5.79 -7.52
CA LEU A 50 11.20 6.44 -6.41
C LEU A 50 10.97 7.94 -6.47
N HIS A 51 10.77 8.51 -5.30
CA HIS A 51 10.66 9.95 -5.16
C HIS A 51 12.05 10.53 -4.96
N VAL A 52 12.16 11.85 -4.95
CA VAL A 52 13.46 12.52 -4.82
C VAL A 52 14.18 12.19 -3.53
N ASP A 53 13.46 11.84 -2.49
CA ASP A 53 14.03 11.45 -1.21
C ASP A 53 14.28 9.95 -1.10
N ASN A 54 14.23 9.24 -2.22
CA ASN A 54 14.41 7.79 -2.28
C ASN A 54 13.29 6.97 -1.67
N SER A 55 12.20 7.57 -1.28
CA SER A 55 11.06 6.80 -0.81
C SER A 55 10.34 6.16 -2.00
N VAL A 56 9.76 4.99 -1.78
CA VAL A 56 8.99 4.31 -2.81
C VAL A 56 7.60 4.93 -2.86
N VAL A 57 7.17 5.26 -4.05
CA VAL A 57 5.87 5.91 -4.25
C VAL A 57 5.11 5.25 -5.38
N TRP A 58 3.82 5.50 -5.41
CA TRP A 58 2.96 5.18 -6.53
C TRP A 58 2.62 6.49 -7.25
N ARG A 59 2.85 6.53 -8.55
CA ARG A 59 2.44 7.68 -9.36
C ARG A 59 1.16 7.29 -10.06
N VAL A 60 0.09 8.01 -9.77
CA VAL A 60 -1.22 7.71 -10.32
C VAL A 60 -1.66 8.85 -11.20
N LYS A 61 -1.92 8.53 -12.45
CA LYS A 61 -2.39 9.53 -13.41
C LYS A 61 -3.91 9.43 -13.47
N VAL A 62 -4.57 10.55 -13.26
CA VAL A 62 -6.02 10.60 -13.20
C VAL A 62 -6.56 11.62 -14.18
N LEU A 63 -7.59 11.22 -14.91
CA LEU A 63 -8.33 12.16 -15.78
C LEU A 63 -9.53 12.62 -14.96
N THR A 64 -9.56 13.91 -14.63
CA THR A 64 -10.62 14.47 -13.80
C THR A 64 -11.90 14.71 -14.61
N ALA A 65 -12.98 14.97 -13.89
CA ALA A 65 -14.25 15.27 -14.54
C ALA A 65 -14.18 16.51 -15.40
N ALA A 66 -13.26 17.41 -15.08
CA ALA A 66 -13.07 18.63 -15.87
C ALA A 66 -12.24 18.41 -17.14
N GLY A 67 -11.78 17.19 -17.36
CA GLY A 67 -10.98 16.89 -18.54
C GLY A 67 -9.49 17.13 -18.38
N GLU A 68 -9.03 17.32 -17.15
CA GLU A 68 -7.61 17.56 -16.89
C GLU A 68 -6.93 16.29 -16.44
N VAL A 69 -5.67 16.13 -16.84
CA VAL A 69 -4.86 15.00 -16.38
C VAL A 69 -4.04 15.47 -15.18
N ARG A 70 -4.18 14.78 -14.07
CA ARG A 70 -3.43 15.09 -12.85
C ARG A 70 -2.55 13.91 -12.47
N LEU A 71 -1.34 14.22 -12.03
CA LEU A 71 -0.43 13.21 -11.53
C LEU A 71 -0.41 13.31 -10.03
N LEU A 72 -0.77 12.21 -9.36
CA LEU A 72 -0.74 12.13 -7.91
C LEU A 72 0.40 11.23 -7.49
N VAL A 73 1.06 11.60 -6.41
CA VAL A 73 2.16 10.82 -5.86
C VAL A 73 1.73 10.35 -4.48
N ILE A 74 1.71 9.04 -4.29
CA ILE A 74 1.25 8.43 -3.06
C ILE A 74 2.38 7.62 -2.45
N ASP A 75 2.65 7.87 -1.19
CA ASP A 75 3.70 7.15 -0.48
C ASP A 75 3.32 5.68 -0.37
N ALA A 76 4.21 4.79 -0.80
CA ALA A 76 3.91 3.37 -0.84
C ALA A 76 3.91 2.72 0.54
N GLU A 77 4.46 3.37 1.53
CA GLU A 77 4.46 2.81 2.87
C GLU A 77 3.28 3.30 3.70
N THR A 78 2.96 4.57 3.59
CA THR A 78 1.96 5.18 4.46
C THR A 78 0.62 5.42 3.77
N GLY A 79 0.61 5.48 2.46
CA GLY A 79 -0.61 5.80 1.71
C GLY A 79 -0.90 7.29 1.65
N ARG A 80 0.01 8.13 2.11
CA ARG A 80 -0.21 9.57 2.09
C ARG A 80 0.05 10.15 0.72
N SER A 81 -0.78 11.07 0.33
CA SER A 81 -0.58 11.83 -0.90
C SER A 81 0.53 12.85 -0.68
N ARG A 82 1.43 12.94 -1.62
CA ARG A 82 2.59 13.83 -1.49
C ARG A 82 2.59 14.98 -2.45
#